data_e74f6bf8d13d3e08d243f41150d829e9
#
_entry.id   e74f6bf8d13d3e08d243f41150d829e9
#
_cell.length_a   1.000
_cell.length_b   1.000
_cell.length_c   1.000
_cell.angle_alpha   90.00
_cell.angle_beta   90.00
_cell.angle_gamma   90.00
#
_symmetry.space_group_name_H-M   'P 1'
#
loop_
_entity.id
_entity.type
_entity.pdbx_description
1 polymer ?
#
loop_
_entity_poly.entity_id
_entity_poly.type
_entity_poly.pdbx_seq_one_letter_code
_entity_poly.pdbx_strand_id
1 'polypeptide(L)'
;MKAACRWTIHAMALAVGLAFAGGALAELPERQQREALRVCADGNNLPFSNQAGEGFENRIAELMADDLGVPLTYVWAPQVMGFVRNTLELRVCDVIMGTPAGYEFVQNTNPYYRSVYSLVVPEDSDLVATRLSDPAFEGRRIGVVAETPPTVPLRRSGARIQGYPLMVDTRVRAPVRDAIEDVVSGNTDGAVLWGPLAGYYAARQEPSLKLIPLVDDDSDATLDYRITMGIRHGEPHWKDWINDFIDRHQEEIDAILTEYGVPLLDRRGRLLNAQAGGDT
;
A
#
# COMPACT_ATOMS: atom_id res chain seq x y z
N MET A 1 7.10 53.42 -92.52
CA MET A 1 6.72 54.11 -91.25
C MET A 1 6.29 53.00 -90.26
N LYS A 2 6.84 53.01 -89.10
CA LYS A 2 7.05 51.89 -88.18
C LYS A 2 5.81 51.55 -87.36
N ALA A 3 5.32 50.26 -87.47
CA ALA A 3 4.28 49.69 -86.57
C ALA A 3 4.98 48.80 -85.53
N ALA A 4 4.83 49.16 -84.28
CA ALA A 4 5.36 48.40 -83.15
C ALA A 4 4.38 47.32 -82.73
N CYS A 5 4.85 46.08 -82.78
CA CYS A 5 4.14 44.91 -82.30
C CYS A 5 4.39 44.70 -80.81
N ARG A 6 3.38 44.82 -79.99
CA ARG A 6 3.46 44.54 -78.52
C ARG A 6 3.05 43.10 -78.28
N TRP A 7 4.00 42.31 -77.86
CA TRP A 7 3.76 40.96 -77.32
C TRP A 7 3.50 41.06 -75.83
N THR A 8 2.34 40.64 -75.42
CA THR A 8 1.98 40.46 -74.01
C THR A 8 2.25 39.01 -73.63
N ILE A 9 3.28 38.83 -72.78
CA ILE A 9 3.60 37.53 -72.17
C ILE A 9 2.73 37.35 -70.93
N HIS A 10 1.81 36.37 -70.96
CA HIS A 10 1.04 35.94 -69.79
C HIS A 10 1.91 34.96 -69.00
N ALA A 11 2.46 35.36 -67.89
CA ALA A 11 3.09 34.48 -66.93
C ALA A 11 2.03 33.83 -66.05
N MET A 12 1.80 32.56 -66.26
CA MET A 12 0.93 31.71 -65.45
C MET A 12 1.70 31.18 -64.26
N ALA A 13 1.51 31.82 -63.10
CA ALA A 13 2.09 31.36 -61.85
C ALA A 13 1.33 30.12 -61.34
N LEU A 14 1.94 28.95 -61.41
CA LEU A 14 1.46 27.72 -60.74
C LEU A 14 1.85 27.80 -59.26
N ALA A 15 0.89 28.10 -58.37
CA ALA A 15 1.05 27.98 -56.95
C ALA A 15 0.86 26.50 -56.55
N VAL A 16 1.98 25.78 -56.35
CA VAL A 16 1.96 24.44 -55.74
C VAL A 16 1.81 24.66 -54.22
N GLY A 17 0.56 24.47 -53.73
CA GLY A 17 0.26 24.41 -52.31
C GLY A 17 0.77 23.08 -51.70
N LEU A 18 1.92 23.11 -51.04
CA LEU A 18 2.27 22.01 -50.13
C LEU A 18 1.35 22.04 -48.92
N ALA A 19 0.34 21.16 -48.92
CA ALA A 19 -0.42 20.83 -47.72
C ALA A 19 0.51 19.99 -46.83
N PHE A 20 1.11 20.62 -45.82
CA PHE A 20 1.68 19.93 -44.68
C PHE A 20 0.52 19.27 -43.93
N ALA A 21 0.26 18.00 -44.22
CA ALA A 21 -0.48 17.14 -43.30
C ALA A 21 0.36 16.96 -42.05
N GLY A 22 0.20 17.89 -41.10
CA GLY A 22 0.68 17.72 -39.73
C GLY A 22 -0.10 16.55 -39.14
N GLY A 23 0.43 15.32 -39.29
CA GLY A 23 -0.03 14.20 -38.53
C GLY A 23 0.20 14.54 -37.06
N ALA A 24 -0.90 14.81 -36.34
CA ALA A 24 -0.87 14.78 -34.89
C ALA A 24 -0.37 13.37 -34.52
N LEU A 25 0.88 13.27 -34.10
CA LEU A 25 1.37 12.07 -33.41
C LEU A 25 0.50 11.98 -32.17
N ALA A 26 -0.53 11.12 -32.21
CA ALA A 26 -1.29 10.79 -31.02
C ALA A 26 -0.28 10.29 -30.01
N GLU A 27 -0.09 11.05 -28.96
CA GLU A 27 0.73 10.62 -27.83
C GLU A 27 0.17 9.30 -27.34
N LEU A 28 1.01 8.25 -27.36
CA LEU A 28 0.60 6.94 -26.89
C LEU A 28 0.15 7.10 -25.42
N PRO A 29 -0.92 6.42 -24.98
CA PRO A 29 -1.32 6.42 -23.59
C PRO A 29 -0.13 6.09 -22.69
N GLU A 30 0.00 6.76 -21.55
CA GLU A 30 1.10 6.58 -20.58
C GLU A 30 1.44 5.11 -20.30
N ARG A 31 0.43 4.23 -20.33
CA ARG A 31 0.60 2.78 -20.21
C ARG A 31 1.54 2.20 -21.29
N GLN A 32 1.36 2.59 -22.55
CA GLN A 32 2.12 2.05 -23.69
C GLN A 32 3.56 2.60 -23.78
N GLN A 33 3.89 3.60 -22.98
CA GLN A 33 5.23 4.19 -22.92
C GLN A 33 6.11 3.55 -21.84
N ARG A 34 5.56 2.66 -20.98
CA ARG A 34 6.32 2.03 -19.91
C ARG A 34 7.06 0.80 -20.41
N GLU A 35 8.38 0.87 -20.41
CA GLU A 35 9.26 -0.26 -20.74
C GLU A 35 9.46 -1.23 -19.55
N ALA A 36 9.13 -0.80 -18.34
CA ALA A 36 9.19 -1.57 -17.10
C ALA A 36 8.20 -1.02 -16.07
N LEU A 37 7.69 -1.86 -15.19
CA LEU A 37 7.04 -1.45 -13.95
C LEU A 37 8.13 -1.17 -12.90
N ARG A 38 8.25 0.08 -12.48
CA ARG A 38 9.24 0.49 -11.46
C ARG A 38 8.52 0.76 -10.15
N VAL A 39 8.76 -0.08 -9.14
CA VAL A 39 8.13 0.02 -7.83
C VAL A 39 9.08 0.68 -6.84
N CYS A 40 8.61 1.72 -6.12
CA CYS A 40 9.31 2.24 -4.95
C CYS A 40 8.94 1.38 -3.75
N ALA A 41 9.91 0.75 -3.14
CA ALA A 41 9.68 -0.16 -2.02
C ALA A 41 10.79 -0.09 -0.98
N ASP A 42 10.50 -0.57 0.23
CA ASP A 42 11.51 -0.78 1.26
C ASP A 42 12.07 -2.20 1.13
N GLY A 43 13.39 -2.28 1.04
CA GLY A 43 14.09 -3.56 0.83
C GLY A 43 14.17 -4.46 2.06
N ASN A 44 13.61 -4.06 3.20
CA ASN A 44 13.66 -4.82 4.46
C ASN A 44 12.42 -4.59 5.35
N ASN A 45 11.24 -4.59 4.76
CA ASN A 45 9.96 -4.25 5.43
C ASN A 45 8.93 -5.38 5.30
N LEU A 46 9.28 -6.62 5.63
CA LEU A 46 8.29 -7.70 5.68
C LEU A 46 7.19 -7.42 6.70
N PRO A 47 5.96 -7.79 6.39
CA PRO A 47 5.46 -8.60 5.26
C PRO A 47 5.18 -7.83 3.96
N PHE A 48 5.42 -6.53 3.91
CA PHE A 48 5.12 -5.70 2.74
C PHE A 48 6.08 -6.02 1.58
N SER A 49 7.37 -5.71 1.76
CA SER A 49 8.38 -5.90 0.73
C SER A 49 9.77 -6.20 1.31
N ASN A 50 10.57 -6.93 0.55
CA ASN A 50 12.00 -7.06 0.76
C ASN A 50 12.73 -7.28 -0.56
N GLN A 51 14.06 -7.22 -0.53
CA GLN A 51 14.88 -7.41 -1.73
C GLN A 51 14.86 -8.86 -2.26
N ALA A 52 14.46 -9.83 -1.43
CA ALA A 52 14.32 -11.23 -1.83
C ALA A 52 12.99 -11.53 -2.56
N GLY A 53 12.06 -10.55 -2.63
CA GLY A 53 10.76 -10.74 -3.26
C GLY A 53 9.72 -11.49 -2.40
N GLU A 54 9.95 -11.57 -1.09
CA GLU A 54 9.14 -12.41 -0.19
C GLU A 54 7.95 -11.69 0.44
N GLY A 55 7.75 -10.41 0.19
CA GLY A 55 6.63 -9.65 0.72
C GLY A 55 5.36 -9.76 -0.13
N PHE A 56 4.19 -9.53 0.46
CA PHE A 56 2.94 -9.56 -0.31
C PHE A 56 2.85 -8.43 -1.34
N GLU A 57 3.44 -7.26 -1.09
CA GLU A 57 3.53 -6.18 -2.08
C GLU A 57 4.46 -6.56 -3.24
N ASN A 58 5.51 -7.36 -2.99
CA ASN A 58 6.33 -7.90 -4.07
C ASN A 58 5.49 -8.80 -4.98
N ARG A 59 4.71 -9.74 -4.40
CA ARG A 59 3.86 -10.67 -5.17
C ARG A 59 2.76 -9.94 -5.95
N ILE A 60 2.14 -8.92 -5.36
CA ILE A 60 1.14 -8.10 -6.06
C ILE A 60 1.79 -7.27 -7.16
N ALA A 61 3.02 -6.78 -6.97
CA ALA A 61 3.78 -6.08 -8.01
C ALA A 61 4.19 -7.01 -9.17
N GLU A 62 4.51 -8.27 -8.90
CA GLU A 62 4.74 -9.30 -9.93
C GLU A 62 3.48 -9.53 -10.76
N LEU A 63 2.33 -9.76 -10.10
CA LEU A 63 1.04 -9.89 -10.76
C LEU A 63 0.71 -8.68 -11.64
N MET A 64 1.01 -7.48 -11.14
CA MET A 64 0.79 -6.22 -11.86
C MET A 64 1.72 -6.07 -13.08
N ALA A 65 2.98 -6.48 -12.97
CA ALA A 65 3.94 -6.44 -14.06
C ALA A 65 3.60 -7.45 -15.17
N ASP A 66 3.14 -8.64 -14.78
CA ASP A 66 2.68 -9.69 -15.68
C ASP A 66 1.44 -9.23 -16.46
N ASP A 67 0.44 -8.62 -15.82
CA ASP A 67 -0.74 -8.07 -16.47
C ASP A 67 -0.41 -6.90 -17.40
N LEU A 68 0.60 -6.09 -17.05
CA LEU A 68 1.09 -4.98 -17.88
C LEU A 68 1.94 -5.49 -19.06
N GLY A 69 2.50 -6.69 -18.95
CA GLY A 69 3.38 -7.31 -19.94
C GLY A 69 4.76 -6.68 -20.04
N VAL A 70 5.30 -6.18 -18.91
CA VAL A 70 6.62 -5.53 -18.84
C VAL A 70 7.46 -6.10 -17.69
N PRO A 71 8.78 -5.97 -17.73
CA PRO A 71 9.65 -6.35 -16.62
C PRO A 71 9.34 -5.56 -15.33
N LEU A 72 9.44 -6.22 -14.18
CA LEU A 72 9.39 -5.61 -12.86
C LEU A 72 10.78 -5.15 -12.41
N THR A 73 10.86 -3.95 -11.89
CA THR A 73 12.08 -3.39 -11.28
C THR A 73 11.75 -2.65 -9.99
N TYR A 74 12.71 -2.52 -9.08
CA TYR A 74 12.53 -1.84 -7.81
C TYR A 74 13.51 -0.69 -7.61
N VAL A 75 13.01 0.35 -6.95
CA VAL A 75 13.83 1.41 -6.35
C VAL A 75 13.73 1.23 -4.83
N TRP A 76 14.77 0.69 -4.26
CA TRP A 76 14.84 0.38 -2.83
C TRP A 76 15.24 1.60 -2.01
N ALA A 77 14.38 2.01 -1.10
CA ALA A 77 14.65 3.06 -0.11
C ALA A 77 13.87 2.78 1.18
N PRO A 78 14.41 3.09 2.37
CA PRO A 78 13.68 2.96 3.62
C PRO A 78 12.41 3.83 3.62
N GLN A 79 11.28 3.28 4.03
CA GLN A 79 10.00 4.01 4.16
C GLN A 79 9.97 4.90 5.41
N VAL A 80 10.86 5.88 5.42
CA VAL A 80 10.94 6.92 6.45
C VAL A 80 10.47 8.26 5.91
N MET A 81 10.53 9.31 6.75
CA MET A 81 10.17 10.67 6.33
C MET A 81 10.90 11.09 5.06
N GLY A 82 10.14 11.57 4.06
CA GLY A 82 10.66 11.99 2.77
C GLY A 82 10.75 10.86 1.72
N PHE A 83 10.28 9.65 2.02
CA PHE A 83 10.28 8.53 1.06
C PHE A 83 9.65 8.93 -0.29
N VAL A 84 8.41 9.43 -0.29
CA VAL A 84 7.70 9.86 -1.52
C VAL A 84 8.50 10.91 -2.29
N ARG A 85 8.97 11.94 -1.59
CA ARG A 85 9.73 13.04 -2.21
C ARG A 85 11.04 12.58 -2.85
N ASN A 86 11.72 11.62 -2.21
CA ASN A 86 13.04 11.15 -2.65
C ASN A 86 12.95 9.97 -3.64
N THR A 87 11.75 9.49 -3.94
CA THR A 87 11.54 8.36 -4.85
C THR A 87 10.50 8.71 -5.93
N LEU A 88 9.22 8.65 -5.63
CA LEU A 88 8.12 8.81 -6.59
C LEU A 88 8.14 10.19 -7.27
N GLU A 89 8.33 11.27 -6.52
CA GLU A 89 8.40 12.64 -7.05
C GLU A 89 9.62 12.87 -7.94
N LEU A 90 10.74 12.19 -7.67
CA LEU A 90 11.93 12.21 -8.53
C LEU A 90 11.78 11.37 -9.81
N ARG A 91 10.62 10.75 -10.04
CA ARG A 91 10.32 9.91 -11.21
C ARG A 91 11.26 8.71 -11.39
N VAL A 92 11.92 8.27 -10.31
CA VAL A 92 12.78 7.08 -10.35
C VAL A 92 11.97 5.78 -10.30
N CYS A 93 10.72 5.85 -9.86
CA CYS A 93 9.73 4.75 -9.87
C CYS A 93 8.35 5.26 -10.30
N ASP A 94 7.39 4.35 -10.46
CA ASP A 94 6.07 4.62 -11.03
C ASP A 94 4.93 4.45 -10.03
N VAL A 95 5.16 3.66 -8.98
CA VAL A 95 4.13 3.33 -7.98
C VAL A 95 4.76 3.00 -6.63
N ILE A 96 4.04 3.33 -5.55
CA ILE A 96 4.24 2.84 -4.19
C ILE A 96 3.05 1.92 -3.88
N MET A 97 3.29 0.68 -3.47
CA MET A 97 2.23 -0.32 -3.33
C MET A 97 1.30 -0.04 -2.15
N GLY A 98 1.81 0.36 -0.99
CA GLY A 98 1.03 0.55 0.24
C GLY A 98 0.97 2.00 0.71
N THR A 99 -0.14 2.69 0.41
CA THR A 99 -0.42 4.03 0.97
C THR A 99 -1.84 4.08 1.54
N PRO A 100 -2.04 4.71 2.71
CA PRO A 100 -3.40 4.88 3.23
C PRO A 100 -4.22 5.80 2.32
N ALA A 101 -5.50 5.49 2.13
CA ALA A 101 -6.40 6.34 1.37
C ALA A 101 -6.47 7.75 1.97
N GLY A 102 -6.36 8.77 1.12
CA GLY A 102 -6.33 10.17 1.55
C GLY A 102 -4.92 10.68 1.91
N TYR A 103 -3.86 9.91 1.65
CA TYR A 103 -2.49 10.39 1.81
C TYR A 103 -2.14 11.41 0.73
N GLU A 104 -2.05 12.68 1.11
CA GLU A 104 -2.01 13.82 0.18
C GLU A 104 -0.73 13.94 -0.66
N PHE A 105 0.37 13.29 -0.23
CA PHE A 105 1.64 13.33 -0.98
C PHE A 105 1.64 12.47 -2.25
N VAL A 106 0.57 11.71 -2.50
CA VAL A 106 0.41 10.90 -3.69
C VAL A 106 -1.02 11.00 -4.24
N GLN A 107 -1.20 10.72 -5.52
CA GLN A 107 -2.52 10.43 -6.06
C GLN A 107 -2.88 8.99 -5.71
N ASN A 108 -3.90 8.80 -4.88
CA ASN A 108 -4.37 7.49 -4.48
C ASN A 108 -5.18 6.81 -5.61
N THR A 109 -4.98 5.51 -5.79
CA THR A 109 -5.85 4.64 -6.59
C THR A 109 -7.12 4.26 -5.80
N ASN A 110 -7.96 3.38 -6.35
CA ASN A 110 -8.94 2.65 -5.56
C ASN A 110 -8.23 1.82 -4.49
N PRO A 111 -8.85 1.64 -3.30
CA PRO A 111 -8.30 0.73 -2.31
C PRO A 111 -8.29 -0.70 -2.84
N TYR A 112 -7.17 -1.40 -2.68
CA TYR A 112 -7.06 -2.80 -3.03
C TYR A 112 -7.18 -3.75 -1.83
N TYR A 113 -7.09 -3.20 -0.59
CA TYR A 113 -7.55 -3.90 0.61
C TYR A 113 -7.91 -2.90 1.71
N ARG A 114 -8.61 -3.42 2.72
CA ARG A 114 -8.89 -2.76 3.99
C ARG A 114 -8.50 -3.68 5.12
N SER A 115 -7.82 -3.16 6.13
CA SER A 115 -7.40 -3.92 7.31
C SER A 115 -7.54 -3.08 8.57
N VAL A 116 -7.38 -3.72 9.72
CA VAL A 116 -7.63 -3.13 11.04
C VAL A 116 -6.52 -3.45 12.01
N TYR A 117 -6.27 -2.57 12.98
CA TYR A 117 -5.42 -2.88 14.13
C TYR A 117 -5.96 -4.12 14.86
N SER A 118 -5.06 -4.93 15.36
CA SER A 118 -5.39 -6.20 16.01
C SER A 118 -4.62 -6.34 17.32
N LEU A 119 -5.29 -6.96 18.29
CA LEU A 119 -4.66 -7.43 19.52
C LEU A 119 -4.00 -8.78 19.27
N VAL A 120 -2.74 -8.92 19.66
CA VAL A 120 -1.98 -10.17 19.65
C VAL A 120 -1.72 -10.59 21.08
N VAL A 121 -2.06 -11.83 21.43
CA VAL A 121 -1.88 -12.41 22.77
C VAL A 121 -1.40 -13.86 22.67
N PRO A 122 -0.82 -14.43 23.73
CA PRO A 122 -0.60 -15.88 23.82
C PRO A 122 -1.92 -16.66 23.59
N GLU A 123 -1.83 -17.85 23.00
CA GLU A 123 -3.01 -18.68 22.67
C GLU A 123 -3.88 -19.00 23.88
N ASP A 124 -3.28 -19.21 25.05
CA ASP A 124 -3.90 -19.50 26.33
C ASP A 124 -4.26 -18.25 27.16
N SER A 125 -4.11 -17.04 26.59
CA SER A 125 -4.38 -15.78 27.27
C SER A 125 -5.87 -15.62 27.60
N ASP A 126 -6.17 -15.12 28.79
CA ASP A 126 -7.49 -14.68 29.22
C ASP A 126 -7.84 -13.26 28.70
N LEU A 127 -6.86 -12.56 28.13
CA LEU A 127 -7.09 -11.25 27.54
C LEU A 127 -7.77 -11.39 26.16
N VAL A 128 -9.08 -11.14 26.15
CA VAL A 128 -9.89 -11.13 24.93
C VAL A 128 -10.62 -9.79 24.85
N ALA A 129 -10.30 -8.99 23.84
CA ALA A 129 -10.92 -7.68 23.64
C ALA A 129 -11.04 -7.38 22.13
N THR A 130 -12.20 -6.89 21.69
CA THR A 130 -12.46 -6.46 20.31
C THR A 130 -12.54 -4.95 20.16
N ARG A 131 -12.40 -4.20 21.28
CA ARG A 131 -12.39 -2.74 21.35
C ARG A 131 -11.34 -2.23 22.36
N LEU A 132 -10.81 -1.04 22.14
CA LEU A 132 -9.78 -0.46 23.00
C LEU A 132 -10.29 0.04 24.37
N SER A 133 -11.61 0.27 24.48
CA SER A 133 -12.27 0.67 25.72
C SER A 133 -12.55 -0.51 26.68
N ASP A 134 -12.21 -1.74 26.29
CA ASP A 134 -12.52 -2.94 27.07
C ASP A 134 -11.79 -2.93 28.41
N PRO A 135 -12.52 -3.15 29.55
CA PRO A 135 -11.91 -3.24 30.89
C PRO A 135 -10.85 -4.34 31.02
N ALA A 136 -10.85 -5.33 30.13
CA ALA A 136 -9.83 -6.40 30.12
C ALA A 136 -8.41 -5.85 29.94
N PHE A 137 -8.23 -4.62 29.44
CA PHE A 137 -6.94 -3.97 29.35
C PHE A 137 -6.43 -3.36 30.66
N GLU A 138 -7.29 -3.16 31.66
CA GLU A 138 -6.89 -2.50 32.92
C GLU A 138 -5.73 -3.24 33.59
N GLY A 139 -4.65 -2.51 33.87
CA GLY A 139 -3.44 -3.05 34.50
C GLY A 139 -2.56 -3.95 33.63
N ARG A 140 -3.01 -4.36 32.42
CA ARG A 140 -2.23 -5.19 31.49
C ARG A 140 -1.07 -4.41 30.87
N ARG A 141 0.04 -5.10 30.64
CA ARG A 141 1.21 -4.55 29.90
C ARG A 141 0.97 -4.78 28.42
N ILE A 142 0.68 -3.72 27.67
CA ILE A 142 0.34 -3.81 26.25
C ILE A 142 1.40 -3.12 25.40
N GLY A 143 1.98 -3.91 24.49
CA GLY A 143 2.90 -3.42 23.47
C GLY A 143 2.15 -2.62 22.41
N VAL A 144 2.70 -1.45 22.02
CA VAL A 144 2.14 -0.63 20.93
C VAL A 144 3.26 0.15 20.26
N VAL A 145 3.19 0.30 18.94
CA VAL A 145 4.06 1.25 18.25
C VAL A 145 3.65 2.67 18.67
N ALA A 146 4.57 3.41 19.24
CA ALA A 146 4.31 4.75 19.79
C ALA A 146 3.75 5.69 18.70
N GLU A 147 2.90 6.64 19.13
CA GLU A 147 2.26 7.62 18.23
C GLU A 147 1.28 7.05 17.21
N THR A 148 0.97 5.74 17.29
CA THR A 148 -0.09 5.14 16.47
C THR A 148 -1.47 5.30 17.14
N PRO A 149 -2.57 5.20 16.36
CA PRO A 149 -3.93 5.48 16.84
C PRO A 149 -4.34 4.75 18.13
N PRO A 150 -4.01 3.48 18.39
CA PRO A 150 -4.42 2.78 19.61
C PRO A 150 -3.74 3.27 20.89
N THR A 151 -2.62 4.01 20.80
CA THR A 151 -1.80 4.38 21.97
C THR A 151 -2.59 5.16 23.03
N VAL A 152 -3.37 6.16 22.63
CA VAL A 152 -4.11 7.03 23.56
C VAL A 152 -5.32 6.31 24.17
N PRO A 153 -6.20 5.66 23.39
CA PRO A 153 -7.31 4.89 23.94
C PRO A 153 -6.86 3.79 24.91
N LEU A 154 -5.83 3.01 24.57
CA LEU A 154 -5.28 1.98 25.48
C LEU A 154 -4.80 2.56 26.82
N ARG A 155 -4.17 3.72 26.79
CA ARG A 155 -3.77 4.39 28.04
C ARG A 155 -4.99 4.82 28.87
N ARG A 156 -6.07 5.25 28.21
CA ARG A 156 -7.33 5.61 28.87
C ARG A 156 -8.06 4.41 29.48
N SER A 157 -7.94 3.22 28.89
CA SER A 157 -8.48 1.97 29.43
C SER A 157 -7.67 1.40 30.59
N GLY A 158 -6.63 2.12 31.07
CA GLY A 158 -5.82 1.68 32.21
C GLY A 158 -4.70 0.70 31.86
N ALA A 159 -4.41 0.47 30.58
CA ALA A 159 -3.29 -0.35 30.15
C ALA A 159 -1.93 0.31 30.47
N ARG A 160 -0.96 -0.51 30.84
CA ARG A 160 0.44 -0.11 31.01
C ARG A 160 1.13 -0.25 29.66
N ILE A 161 1.43 0.89 29.02
CA ILE A 161 1.94 0.91 27.66
C ILE A 161 3.44 0.60 27.62
N GLN A 162 3.82 -0.42 26.84
CA GLN A 162 5.17 -0.65 26.34
C GLN A 162 5.26 -0.08 24.92
N GLY A 163 5.95 1.06 24.77
CA GLY A 163 6.07 1.77 23.49
C GLY A 163 7.27 1.28 22.66
N TYR A 164 7.05 1.05 21.38
CA TYR A 164 8.09 0.78 20.37
C TYR A 164 8.19 1.95 19.40
N PRO A 165 9.38 2.30 18.87
CA PRO A 165 9.52 3.48 18.01
C PRO A 165 8.79 3.32 16.68
N LEU A 166 8.09 4.39 16.22
CA LEU A 166 7.37 4.39 14.95
C LEU A 166 8.29 4.51 13.73
N MET A 167 9.19 5.50 13.78
CA MET A 167 10.07 5.82 12.64
C MET A 167 11.46 5.25 12.86
N VAL A 168 11.75 4.16 12.19
CA VAL A 168 13.05 3.46 12.28
C VAL A 168 13.57 3.12 10.90
N ASP A 169 14.86 2.99 10.80
CA ASP A 169 15.48 2.35 9.64
C ASP A 169 15.25 0.83 9.75
N THR A 170 14.43 0.29 8.87
CA THR A 170 14.04 -1.13 8.83
C THR A 170 15.24 -2.08 8.67
N ARG A 171 16.36 -1.59 8.15
CA ARG A 171 17.63 -2.33 8.06
C ARG A 171 18.26 -2.58 9.43
N VAL A 172 17.91 -1.78 10.42
CA VAL A 172 18.51 -1.81 11.77
C VAL A 172 17.54 -2.39 12.80
N ARG A 173 16.24 -2.11 12.69
CA ARG A 173 15.25 -2.49 13.70
C ARG A 173 13.89 -2.81 13.08
N ALA A 174 13.18 -3.74 13.71
CA ALA A 174 11.81 -4.12 13.35
C ALA A 174 10.89 -4.02 14.60
N PRO A 175 10.36 -2.83 14.94
CA PRO A 175 9.62 -2.57 16.19
C PRO A 175 8.44 -3.51 16.44
N VAL A 176 7.75 -3.92 15.38
CA VAL A 176 6.62 -4.86 15.50
C VAL A 176 7.11 -6.27 15.84
N ARG A 177 8.22 -6.71 15.26
CA ARG A 177 8.85 -7.98 15.65
C ARG A 177 9.29 -7.94 17.11
N ASP A 178 9.93 -6.85 17.55
CA ASP A 178 10.32 -6.67 18.96
C ASP A 178 9.09 -6.77 19.90
N ALA A 179 7.95 -6.15 19.50
CA ALA A 179 6.71 -6.21 20.26
C ALA A 179 6.12 -7.63 20.35
N ILE A 180 6.19 -8.41 19.25
CA ILE A 180 5.75 -9.80 19.24
C ILE A 180 6.68 -10.68 20.09
N GLU A 181 8.00 -10.48 20.01
CA GLU A 181 8.97 -11.19 20.84
C GLU A 181 8.73 -10.93 22.35
N ASP A 182 8.32 -9.70 22.73
CA ASP A 182 7.96 -9.36 24.09
C ASP A 182 6.64 -10.04 24.55
N VAL A 183 5.68 -10.29 23.65
CA VAL A 183 4.50 -11.09 23.95
C VAL A 183 4.90 -12.56 24.18
N VAL A 184 5.69 -13.14 23.30
CA VAL A 184 6.15 -14.54 23.40
C VAL A 184 6.96 -14.78 24.70
N SER A 185 7.82 -13.83 25.07
CA SER A 185 8.64 -13.92 26.29
C SER A 185 7.90 -13.54 27.58
N GLY A 186 6.64 -13.11 27.51
CA GLY A 186 5.85 -12.67 28.66
C GLY A 186 6.28 -11.31 29.25
N ASN A 187 7.09 -10.53 28.52
CA ASN A 187 7.44 -9.17 28.91
C ASN A 187 6.22 -8.23 28.78
N THR A 188 5.31 -8.52 27.83
CA THR A 188 4.01 -7.90 27.71
C THR A 188 2.89 -8.96 27.72
N ASP A 189 1.69 -8.58 28.18
CA ASP A 189 0.54 -9.47 28.26
C ASP A 189 -0.16 -9.59 26.90
N GLY A 190 0.15 -8.69 25.96
CA GLY A 190 -0.30 -8.64 24.58
C GLY A 190 0.27 -7.42 23.88
N ALA A 191 -0.01 -7.30 22.58
CA ALA A 191 0.36 -6.14 21.77
C ALA A 191 -0.77 -5.74 20.83
N VAL A 192 -1.02 -4.43 20.68
CA VAL A 192 -1.96 -3.88 19.71
C VAL A 192 -1.17 -3.28 18.56
N LEU A 193 -1.27 -3.90 17.39
CA LEU A 193 -0.43 -3.64 16.25
C LEU A 193 -1.26 -3.52 14.95
N TRP A 194 -0.68 -2.92 13.92
CA TRP A 194 -1.30 -2.88 12.59
C TRP A 194 -1.50 -4.30 12.04
N GLY A 195 -2.75 -4.64 11.65
CA GLY A 195 -3.17 -6.00 11.33
C GLY A 195 -2.28 -6.79 10.39
N PRO A 196 -1.87 -6.27 9.23
CA PRO A 196 -0.96 -6.96 8.32
C PRO A 196 0.37 -7.38 8.96
N LEU A 197 0.96 -6.51 9.79
CA LEU A 197 2.16 -6.81 10.55
C LEU A 197 1.87 -7.82 11.68
N ALA A 198 0.80 -7.57 12.43
CA ALA A 198 0.36 -8.44 13.53
C ALA A 198 0.13 -9.87 13.06
N GLY A 199 -0.67 -10.06 12.01
CA GLY A 199 -0.99 -11.38 11.47
C GLY A 199 0.25 -12.13 10.96
N TYR A 200 1.10 -11.43 10.19
CA TYR A 200 2.31 -12.03 9.65
C TYR A 200 3.26 -12.54 10.71
N TYR A 201 3.58 -11.71 11.72
CA TYR A 201 4.52 -12.09 12.76
C TYR A 201 3.91 -13.06 13.77
N ALA A 202 2.62 -12.92 14.14
CA ALA A 202 1.96 -13.84 15.05
C ALA A 202 1.89 -15.28 14.50
N ALA A 203 1.54 -15.43 13.23
CA ALA A 203 1.44 -16.74 12.58
C ALA A 203 2.79 -17.51 12.45
N ARG A 204 3.92 -16.86 12.73
CA ARG A 204 5.27 -17.44 12.62
C ARG A 204 5.94 -17.67 13.97
N GLN A 205 5.17 -17.54 15.06
CA GLN A 205 5.72 -17.77 16.40
C GLN A 205 5.50 -19.20 16.88
N GLU A 206 6.43 -19.65 17.72
CA GLU A 206 6.35 -20.85 18.53
C GLU A 206 6.68 -20.44 19.98
N PRO A 207 5.75 -20.53 20.94
CA PRO A 207 4.35 -21.01 20.79
C PRO A 207 3.46 -20.06 19.98
N SER A 208 2.35 -20.61 19.47
CA SER A 208 1.39 -19.85 18.65
C SER A 208 0.76 -18.69 19.42
N LEU A 209 0.46 -17.62 18.68
CA LEU A 209 -0.21 -16.44 19.19
C LEU A 209 -1.60 -16.29 18.56
N LYS A 210 -2.54 -15.83 19.35
CA LYS A 210 -3.88 -15.49 18.89
C LYS A 210 -3.94 -14.06 18.37
N LEU A 211 -4.54 -13.88 17.19
CA LEU A 211 -4.82 -12.57 16.59
C LEU A 211 -6.30 -12.23 16.75
N ILE A 212 -6.62 -11.11 17.38
CA ILE A 212 -7.97 -10.61 17.62
C ILE A 212 -8.12 -9.24 16.94
N PRO A 213 -8.76 -9.15 15.77
CA PRO A 213 -9.01 -7.89 15.10
C PRO A 213 -9.96 -6.98 15.90
N LEU A 214 -9.61 -5.68 16.02
CA LEU A 214 -10.37 -4.70 16.80
C LEU A 214 -11.48 -4.07 15.92
N VAL A 215 -12.45 -4.87 15.53
CA VAL A 215 -13.52 -4.47 14.59
C VAL A 215 -14.72 -3.80 15.27
N ASP A 216 -14.87 -3.96 16.58
CA ASP A 216 -15.98 -3.41 17.36
C ASP A 216 -15.58 -2.14 18.14
N ASP A 217 -14.43 -1.53 17.79
CA ASP A 217 -13.90 -0.39 18.52
C ASP A 217 -14.86 0.81 18.47
N ASP A 218 -15.10 1.39 19.64
CA ASP A 218 -15.98 2.52 19.88
C ASP A 218 -15.23 3.79 20.32
N SER A 219 -13.90 3.77 20.23
CA SER A 219 -13.05 4.92 20.54
C SER A 219 -13.04 5.96 19.43
N ASP A 220 -12.54 7.16 19.72
CA ASP A 220 -12.35 8.21 18.72
C ASP A 220 -11.16 7.92 17.76
N ALA A 221 -10.48 6.78 17.93
CA ALA A 221 -9.32 6.43 17.11
C ALA A 221 -9.74 5.75 15.80
N THR A 222 -9.11 6.12 14.70
CA THR A 222 -9.26 5.37 13.45
C THR A 222 -8.38 4.12 13.52
N LEU A 223 -8.99 2.94 13.63
CA LEU A 223 -8.28 1.66 13.72
C LEU A 223 -8.26 0.87 12.40
N ASP A 224 -9.14 1.16 11.47
CA ASP A 224 -9.15 0.52 10.16
C ASP A 224 -8.73 1.51 9.06
N TYR A 225 -8.01 0.99 8.08
CA TYR A 225 -7.53 1.78 6.95
C TYR A 225 -7.79 1.06 5.64
N ARG A 226 -8.25 1.83 4.65
CA ARG A 226 -8.25 1.43 3.26
C ARG A 226 -6.88 1.73 2.69
N ILE A 227 -6.26 0.73 2.10
CA ILE A 227 -4.92 0.83 1.52
C ILE A 227 -5.03 0.88 0.00
N THR A 228 -4.32 1.85 -0.56
CA THR A 228 -4.30 2.19 -1.98
C THR A 228 -2.88 2.08 -2.52
N MET A 229 -2.73 2.04 -3.81
CA MET A 229 -1.44 2.31 -4.45
C MET A 229 -1.28 3.82 -4.64
N GLY A 230 -0.08 4.33 -4.37
CA GLY A 230 0.27 5.74 -4.53
C GLY A 230 1.02 5.97 -5.83
N ILE A 231 0.52 6.90 -6.64
CA ILE A 231 1.17 7.35 -7.89
C ILE A 231 1.39 8.85 -7.88
N ARG A 232 2.10 9.38 -8.85
CA ARG A 232 2.26 10.84 -9.02
C ARG A 232 0.95 11.50 -9.40
N HIS A 233 0.77 12.73 -8.93
CA HIS A 233 -0.32 13.57 -9.42
C HIS A 233 -0.18 13.86 -10.92
N GLY A 234 -1.31 13.93 -11.62
CA GLY A 234 -1.35 14.25 -13.05
C GLY A 234 -1.13 13.06 -14.00
N GLU A 235 -1.24 11.83 -13.51
CA GLU A 235 -1.17 10.60 -14.32
C GLU A 235 -2.55 9.86 -14.36
N PRO A 236 -3.61 10.45 -14.92
CA PRO A 236 -4.97 9.89 -14.86
C PRO A 236 -5.08 8.53 -15.55
N HIS A 237 -4.46 8.34 -16.73
CA HIS A 237 -4.52 7.08 -17.46
C HIS A 237 -3.78 5.94 -16.72
N TRP A 238 -2.70 6.28 -15.99
CA TRP A 238 -2.01 5.32 -15.14
C TRP A 238 -2.87 4.92 -13.95
N LYS A 239 -3.54 5.89 -13.32
CA LYS A 239 -4.51 5.64 -12.25
C LYS A 239 -5.64 4.74 -12.72
N ASP A 240 -6.25 5.04 -13.87
CA ASP A 240 -7.37 4.28 -14.42
C ASP A 240 -6.95 2.83 -14.69
N TRP A 241 -5.76 2.63 -15.29
CA TRP A 241 -5.25 1.29 -15.54
C TRP A 241 -5.01 0.49 -14.24
N ILE A 242 -4.45 1.12 -13.20
CA ILE A 242 -4.25 0.45 -11.89
C ILE A 242 -5.60 0.11 -11.26
N ASN A 243 -6.59 1.00 -11.34
CA ASN A 243 -7.93 0.72 -10.83
C ASN A 243 -8.58 -0.48 -11.56
N ASP A 244 -8.45 -0.55 -12.87
CA ASP A 244 -8.93 -1.68 -13.68
C ASP A 244 -8.15 -2.97 -13.34
N PHE A 245 -6.85 -2.89 -13.06
CA PHE A 245 -6.05 -4.01 -12.59
C PHE A 245 -6.56 -4.51 -11.23
N ILE A 246 -6.76 -3.62 -10.27
CA ILE A 246 -7.29 -3.97 -8.95
C ILE A 246 -8.64 -4.68 -9.08
N ASP A 247 -9.55 -4.14 -9.89
CA ASP A 247 -10.90 -4.71 -10.07
C ASP A 247 -10.85 -6.10 -10.72
N ARG A 248 -9.93 -6.34 -11.66
CA ARG A 248 -9.78 -7.65 -12.35
C ARG A 248 -9.11 -8.71 -11.48
N HIS A 249 -8.17 -8.32 -10.61
CA HIS A 249 -7.34 -9.22 -9.83
C HIS A 249 -7.65 -9.21 -8.32
N GLN A 250 -8.83 -8.69 -7.91
CA GLN A 250 -9.15 -8.56 -6.48
C GLN A 250 -9.11 -9.89 -5.75
N GLU A 251 -9.60 -10.98 -6.38
CA GLU A 251 -9.59 -12.31 -5.76
C GLU A 251 -8.17 -12.85 -5.54
N GLU A 252 -7.26 -12.64 -6.50
CA GLU A 252 -5.85 -13.04 -6.37
C GLU A 252 -5.13 -12.19 -5.34
N ILE A 253 -5.42 -10.88 -5.29
CA ILE A 253 -4.89 -9.96 -4.27
C ILE A 253 -5.35 -10.40 -2.87
N ASP A 254 -6.63 -10.68 -2.69
CA ASP A 254 -7.19 -11.14 -1.41
C ASP A 254 -6.58 -12.48 -0.98
N ALA A 255 -6.34 -13.41 -1.92
CA ALA A 255 -5.68 -14.68 -1.65
C ALA A 255 -4.23 -14.48 -1.19
N ILE A 256 -3.46 -13.63 -1.88
CA ILE A 256 -2.10 -13.27 -1.47
C ILE A 256 -2.12 -12.69 -0.05
N LEU A 257 -2.95 -11.70 0.23
CA LEU A 257 -3.02 -11.06 1.55
C LEU A 257 -3.41 -12.03 2.65
N THR A 258 -4.35 -12.95 2.38
CA THR A 258 -4.79 -13.99 3.32
C THR A 258 -3.65 -14.96 3.67
N GLU A 259 -2.83 -15.36 2.69
CA GLU A 259 -1.65 -16.21 2.90
C GLU A 259 -0.63 -15.58 3.87
N TYR A 260 -0.56 -14.24 3.90
CA TYR A 260 0.28 -13.50 4.84
C TYR A 260 -0.39 -13.21 6.19
N GLY A 261 -1.60 -13.74 6.43
CA GLY A 261 -2.32 -13.56 7.68
C GLY A 261 -2.93 -12.16 7.86
N VAL A 262 -3.11 -11.41 6.79
CA VAL A 262 -3.73 -10.07 6.86
C VAL A 262 -5.20 -10.17 7.26
N PRO A 263 -5.66 -9.53 8.35
CA PRO A 263 -7.07 -9.46 8.67
C PRO A 263 -7.78 -8.51 7.70
N LEU A 264 -8.43 -9.08 6.69
CA LEU A 264 -9.13 -8.34 5.64
C LEU A 264 -10.54 -7.94 6.06
N LEU A 265 -10.93 -6.71 5.74
CA LEU A 265 -12.27 -6.20 5.96
C LEU A 265 -13.01 -5.96 4.63
N ASP A 266 -14.31 -6.26 4.62
CA ASP A 266 -15.20 -5.89 3.53
C ASP A 266 -15.45 -4.36 3.50
N ARG A 267 -16.22 -3.89 2.51
CA ARG A 267 -16.59 -2.46 2.40
C ARG A 267 -17.38 -1.94 3.60
N ARG A 268 -17.99 -2.83 4.40
CA ARG A 268 -18.77 -2.50 5.61
C ARG A 268 -17.95 -2.59 6.88
N GLY A 269 -16.65 -2.94 6.79
CA GLY A 269 -15.77 -3.10 7.95
C GLY A 269 -15.89 -4.45 8.67
N ARG A 270 -16.51 -5.47 8.06
CA ARG A 270 -16.62 -6.81 8.61
C ARG A 270 -15.47 -7.67 8.10
N LEU A 271 -14.97 -8.58 8.95
CA LEU A 271 -13.93 -9.52 8.57
C LEU A 271 -14.36 -10.43 7.41
N LEU A 272 -13.57 -10.47 6.35
CA LEU A 272 -13.74 -11.39 5.22
C LEU A 272 -13.36 -12.83 5.61
N ASN A 273 -12.36 -13.01 6.46
CA ASN A 273 -11.77 -14.30 6.81
C ASN A 273 -12.43 -14.94 8.05
N ALA A 274 -13.53 -14.37 8.61
CA ALA A 274 -14.21 -14.91 9.79
C ALA A 274 -14.89 -16.27 9.56
N GLN A 275 -14.95 -16.75 8.30
CA GLN A 275 -15.58 -18.04 7.96
C GLN A 275 -14.63 -19.24 7.94
N ALA A 276 -13.32 -19.05 8.11
CA ALA A 276 -12.35 -20.15 8.05
C ALA A 276 -12.03 -20.80 9.41
N GLY A 277 -12.57 -20.28 10.52
CA GLY A 277 -12.23 -20.73 11.89
C GLY A 277 -13.39 -21.25 12.74
N GLY A 278 -14.55 -21.53 12.18
CA GLY A 278 -15.76 -21.85 12.95
C GLY A 278 -16.54 -23.07 12.48
N ASP A 279 -15.87 -24.22 12.27
CA ASP A 279 -16.54 -25.53 12.22
C ASP A 279 -15.49 -26.65 12.42
N THR A 280 -15.13 -26.93 13.66
CA THR A 280 -14.71 -28.27 14.13
C THR A 280 -15.07 -28.45 15.60
#